data_b7f0fa4a4733b74ee80fbeaccd4ef25c
#
_entry.id   b7f0fa4a4733b74ee80fbeaccd4ef25c
#
_cell.length_a   1.000
_cell.length_b   1.000
_cell.length_c   1.000
_cell.angle_alpha   90.00
_cell.angle_beta   90.00
_cell.angle_gamma   90.00
#
_symmetry.space_group_name_H-M   'P 1'
#
loop_
_entity.id
_entity.type
_entity.pdbx_description
1 polymer ?
#
loop_
_entity_poly.entity_id
_entity_poly.type
_entity_poly.pdbx_seq_one_letter_code
_entity_poly.pdbx_strand_id
1 'polypeptide(L)'
;MRKALVLITFLLLLPMWVQAQKVGLVLSGGGAKGLTHIGIIRALEENNIPIDYITGTSMGAIVGSLYAMGYSPDDMEALLKSEDFKRWYSGEVEEEYMYYFKKNLPTPEFLNIRLSFRDSLKIKPQFLPSSVVDPVQMNLVFIDLYARATAACGGDFDKLFIPFRCVASDVYNKKQLVMKRGDLGDAVRASMSFPFMFKPIEIDSVLAYDGGIYNNFPTDVMRDDFHPDIIIGSVVATNPTKPKENDLMSQIENMVMQKTDYSIPDSEGIVMTFKYDDVNLMDFQRINELHDIGYNRTMSMMDSIKSRIHRRVNLDNIRLRRLVYKSNYP
;
A
#
# COMPACT_ATOMS: atom_id res chain seq x y z
N MET A 1 16.74 -57.12 -20.43
CA MET A 1 17.05 -56.57 -19.09
C MET A 1 17.89 -55.27 -19.14
N ARG A 2 19.06 -55.18 -19.85
CA ARG A 2 19.87 -53.94 -19.90
C ARG A 2 19.12 -52.72 -20.44
N LYS A 3 18.29 -52.86 -21.52
CA LYS A 3 17.52 -51.76 -22.09
C LYS A 3 16.41 -51.21 -21.13
N ALA A 4 15.78 -52.12 -20.34
CA ALA A 4 14.79 -51.73 -19.35
C ALA A 4 15.46 -51.00 -18.17
N LEU A 5 16.65 -51.42 -17.75
CA LEU A 5 17.41 -50.75 -16.70
C LEU A 5 17.83 -49.35 -17.08
N VAL A 6 18.30 -49.15 -18.35
CA VAL A 6 18.64 -47.82 -18.89
C VAL A 6 17.43 -46.88 -18.96
N LEU A 7 16.24 -47.43 -19.35
CA LEU A 7 15.03 -46.62 -19.40
C LEU A 7 14.55 -46.20 -18.00
N ILE A 8 14.66 -47.09 -17.02
CA ILE A 8 14.32 -46.82 -15.60
C ILE A 8 15.30 -45.77 -15.02
N THR A 9 16.60 -45.89 -15.34
CA THR A 9 17.59 -44.90 -14.89
C THR A 9 17.36 -43.52 -15.53
N PHE A 10 16.93 -43.49 -16.82
CA PHE A 10 16.59 -42.24 -17.50
C PHE A 10 15.30 -41.62 -16.95
N LEU A 11 14.30 -42.41 -16.56
CA LEU A 11 13.07 -41.94 -15.90
C LEU A 11 13.35 -41.39 -14.49
N LEU A 12 14.32 -41.94 -13.77
CA LEU A 12 14.74 -41.46 -12.43
C LEU A 12 15.62 -40.21 -12.50
N LEU A 13 16.19 -39.88 -13.67
CA LEU A 13 16.98 -38.70 -13.92
C LEU A 13 16.16 -37.54 -14.50
N LEU A 14 14.87 -37.73 -14.74
CA LEU A 14 14.01 -36.59 -15.08
C LEU A 14 14.03 -35.64 -13.89
N PRO A 15 14.53 -34.40 -14.03
CA PRO A 15 14.48 -33.46 -12.94
C PRO A 15 13.00 -33.29 -12.59
N MET A 16 12.60 -33.76 -11.42
CA MET A 16 11.34 -33.34 -10.83
C MET A 16 11.47 -31.82 -10.70
N TRP A 17 10.83 -31.09 -11.59
CA TRP A 17 10.69 -29.65 -11.49
C TRP A 17 9.85 -29.39 -10.22
N VAL A 18 10.51 -29.40 -9.08
CA VAL A 18 9.92 -28.93 -7.84
C VAL A 18 9.79 -27.43 -8.04
N GLN A 19 8.64 -27.02 -8.55
CA GLN A 19 8.31 -25.61 -8.64
C GLN A 19 8.37 -25.04 -7.22
N ALA A 20 9.27 -24.11 -7.00
CA ALA A 20 9.43 -23.52 -5.68
C ALA A 20 8.15 -22.76 -5.31
N GLN A 21 7.55 -23.12 -4.17
CA GLN A 21 6.32 -22.53 -3.66
C GLN A 21 6.38 -20.99 -3.69
N LYS A 22 5.40 -20.36 -4.33
CA LYS A 22 5.26 -18.92 -4.46
C LYS A 22 4.31 -18.36 -3.40
N VAL A 23 4.73 -17.32 -2.73
CA VAL A 23 3.98 -16.71 -1.61
C VAL A 23 3.57 -15.29 -1.98
N GLY A 24 2.28 -15.03 -1.97
CA GLY A 24 1.68 -13.70 -2.14
C GLY A 24 1.39 -13.05 -0.78
N LEU A 25 1.67 -11.76 -0.65
CA LEU A 25 1.32 -10.95 0.52
C LEU A 25 0.25 -9.93 0.13
N VAL A 26 -0.90 -9.97 0.79
CA VAL A 26 -2.02 -9.06 0.54
C VAL A 26 -2.19 -8.14 1.75
N LEU A 27 -2.13 -6.83 1.51
CA LEU A 27 -2.16 -5.79 2.54
C LEU A 27 -3.41 -4.91 2.38
N SER A 28 -4.29 -4.91 3.39
CA SER A 28 -5.49 -4.07 3.35
C SER A 28 -5.17 -2.59 3.56
N GLY A 29 -6.07 -1.72 3.14
CA GLY A 29 -6.10 -0.33 3.59
C GLY A 29 -6.50 -0.23 5.07
N GLY A 30 -6.38 0.98 5.63
CA GLY A 30 -6.79 1.23 7.03
C GLY A 30 -6.13 2.46 7.67
N GLY A 31 -5.57 3.39 6.90
CA GLY A 31 -4.88 4.57 7.41
C GLY A 31 -3.72 4.18 8.34
N ALA A 32 -3.56 4.87 9.47
CA ALA A 32 -2.48 4.61 10.42
C ALA A 32 -2.40 3.15 10.90
N LYS A 33 -3.53 2.44 10.95
CA LYS A 33 -3.55 1.00 11.29
C LYS A 33 -2.68 0.17 10.36
N GLY A 34 -2.48 0.60 9.11
CA GLY A 34 -1.62 -0.06 8.15
C GLY A 34 -0.12 -0.06 8.51
N LEU A 35 0.32 0.74 9.50
CA LEU A 35 1.67 0.65 10.05
C LEU A 35 1.97 -0.73 10.65
N THR A 36 0.95 -1.46 11.05
CA THR A 36 1.01 -2.88 11.48
C THR A 36 1.64 -3.78 10.42
N HIS A 37 1.48 -3.48 9.14
CA HIS A 37 2.04 -4.27 8.05
C HIS A 37 3.57 -4.33 8.08
N ILE A 38 4.25 -3.29 8.61
CA ILE A 38 5.72 -3.26 8.73
C ILE A 38 6.20 -4.34 9.69
N GLY A 39 5.54 -4.46 10.85
CA GLY A 39 5.85 -5.50 11.83
C GLY A 39 5.63 -6.91 11.28
N ILE A 40 4.59 -7.10 10.47
CA ILE A 40 4.31 -8.37 9.80
C ILE A 40 5.45 -8.72 8.83
N ILE A 41 5.83 -7.79 7.96
CA ILE A 41 6.91 -8.00 6.99
C ILE A 41 8.23 -8.31 7.71
N ARG A 42 8.55 -7.59 8.80
CA ARG A 42 9.72 -7.85 9.64
C ARG A 42 9.71 -9.27 10.18
N ALA A 43 8.60 -9.70 10.79
CA ALA A 43 8.50 -11.04 11.36
C ALA A 43 8.62 -12.14 10.29
N LEU A 44 8.08 -11.92 9.08
CA LEU A 44 8.21 -12.87 7.96
C LEU A 44 9.67 -12.94 7.48
N GLU A 45 10.36 -11.81 7.28
CA GLU A 45 11.77 -11.79 6.88
C GLU A 45 12.68 -12.49 7.89
N GLU A 46 12.56 -12.14 9.19
CA GLU A 46 13.37 -12.71 10.25
C GLU A 46 13.19 -14.22 10.42
N ASN A 47 12.01 -14.73 10.02
CA ASN A 47 11.72 -16.17 10.02
C ASN A 47 11.97 -16.85 8.67
N ASN A 48 12.63 -16.16 7.74
CA ASN A 48 12.98 -16.67 6.41
C ASN A 48 11.75 -17.07 5.56
N ILE A 49 10.58 -16.47 5.83
CA ILE A 49 9.37 -16.67 5.02
C ILE A 49 9.49 -15.82 3.76
N PRO A 50 9.38 -16.44 2.56
CA PRO A 50 9.48 -15.70 1.32
C PRO A 50 8.26 -14.81 1.08
N ILE A 51 8.49 -13.68 0.41
CA ILE A 51 7.45 -12.83 -0.17
C ILE A 51 7.80 -12.68 -1.65
N ASP A 52 7.00 -13.29 -2.53
CA ASP A 52 7.27 -13.28 -3.98
C ASP A 52 6.44 -12.23 -4.70
N TYR A 53 5.25 -11.92 -4.18
CA TYR A 53 4.30 -10.98 -4.77
C TYR A 53 3.63 -10.16 -3.69
N ILE A 54 3.28 -8.92 -4.00
CA ILE A 54 2.55 -8.05 -3.08
C ILE A 54 1.38 -7.39 -3.80
N THR A 55 0.22 -7.40 -3.16
CA THR A 55 -0.90 -6.54 -3.53
C THR A 55 -1.33 -5.71 -2.33
N GLY A 56 -1.72 -4.47 -2.56
CA GLY A 56 -2.11 -3.57 -1.47
C GLY A 56 -3.10 -2.50 -1.88
N THR A 57 -3.80 -1.98 -0.88
CA THR A 57 -4.74 -0.86 -1.02
C THR A 57 -4.43 0.20 0.02
N SER A 58 -4.47 1.49 -0.38
CA SER A 58 -4.29 2.62 0.54
C SER A 58 -2.96 2.52 1.33
N MET A 59 -2.98 2.49 2.66
CA MET A 59 -1.77 2.31 3.46
C MET A 59 -1.07 0.98 3.18
N GLY A 60 -1.83 -0.08 2.84
CA GLY A 60 -1.26 -1.34 2.37
C GLY A 60 -0.51 -1.20 1.04
N ALA A 61 -0.93 -0.28 0.16
CA ALA A 61 -0.19 0.07 -1.05
C ALA A 61 1.09 0.85 -0.74
N ILE A 62 1.07 1.77 0.24
CA ILE A 62 2.26 2.51 0.67
C ILE A 62 3.30 1.55 1.23
N VAL A 63 2.95 0.76 2.24
CA VAL A 63 3.89 -0.20 2.86
C VAL A 63 4.35 -1.26 1.85
N GLY A 64 3.41 -1.79 1.06
CA GLY A 64 3.70 -2.79 0.03
C GLY A 64 4.65 -2.28 -1.07
N SER A 65 4.45 -1.05 -1.54
CA SER A 65 5.31 -0.44 -2.55
C SER A 65 6.69 -0.10 -2.03
N LEU A 66 6.82 0.38 -0.79
CA LEU A 66 8.12 0.61 -0.15
C LEU A 66 8.93 -0.70 -0.10
N TYR A 67 8.31 -1.78 0.34
CA TYR A 67 8.97 -3.08 0.33
C TYR A 67 9.30 -3.57 -1.09
N ALA A 68 8.37 -3.40 -2.02
CA ALA A 68 8.55 -3.75 -3.43
C ALA A 68 9.67 -2.95 -4.13
N MET A 69 9.97 -1.74 -3.66
CA MET A 69 11.12 -0.94 -4.09
C MET A 69 12.43 -1.34 -3.42
N GLY A 70 12.42 -2.33 -2.53
CA GLY A 70 13.61 -2.78 -1.81
C GLY A 70 13.92 -2.02 -0.52
N TYR A 71 12.94 -1.35 0.10
CA TYR A 71 13.11 -0.86 1.47
C TYR A 71 13.10 -2.04 2.44
N SER A 72 13.98 -2.02 3.42
CA SER A 72 13.93 -2.95 4.55
C SER A 72 12.85 -2.52 5.55
N PRO A 73 12.38 -3.40 6.42
CA PRO A 73 11.51 -2.99 7.53
C PRO A 73 12.08 -1.84 8.37
N ASP A 74 13.41 -1.79 8.57
CA ASP A 74 14.08 -0.69 9.26
C ASP A 74 14.01 0.61 8.47
N ASP A 75 14.26 0.57 7.15
CA ASP A 75 14.15 1.74 6.27
C ASP A 75 12.72 2.28 6.25
N MET A 76 11.71 1.40 6.18
CA MET A 76 10.29 1.79 6.20
C MET A 76 9.90 2.44 7.52
N GLU A 77 10.35 1.86 8.63
CA GLU A 77 10.08 2.39 9.96
C GLU A 77 10.75 3.77 10.16
N ALA A 78 12.01 3.92 9.74
CA ALA A 78 12.72 5.19 9.79
C ALA A 78 12.02 6.27 8.96
N LEU A 79 11.57 5.93 7.74
CA LEU A 79 10.85 6.85 6.86
C LEU A 79 9.52 7.31 7.49
N LEU A 80 8.72 6.35 8.00
CA LEU A 80 7.39 6.65 8.53
C LEU A 80 7.41 7.30 9.93
N LYS A 81 8.57 7.31 10.61
CA LYS A 81 8.83 8.09 11.83
C LYS A 81 9.39 9.49 11.56
N SER A 82 9.78 9.78 10.32
CA SER A 82 10.43 11.05 10.00
C SER A 82 9.46 12.24 10.10
N GLU A 83 9.99 13.44 10.36
CA GLU A 83 9.21 14.67 10.32
C GLU A 83 8.70 14.95 8.90
N ASP A 84 9.41 14.48 7.87
CA ASP A 84 8.95 14.59 6.49
C ASP A 84 7.64 13.84 6.30
N PHE A 85 7.54 12.58 6.76
CA PHE A 85 6.28 11.82 6.68
C PHE A 85 5.14 12.53 7.40
N LYS A 86 5.42 13.15 8.56
CA LYS A 86 4.42 13.93 9.29
C LYS A 86 3.89 15.09 8.45
N ARG A 87 4.77 15.79 7.75
CA ARG A 87 4.38 16.89 6.83
C ARG A 87 3.55 16.39 5.66
N TRP A 88 3.80 15.17 5.18
CA TRP A 88 3.04 14.61 4.06
C TRP A 88 1.55 14.46 4.38
N TYR A 89 1.25 13.87 5.52
CA TYR A 89 -0.14 13.65 5.89
C TYR A 89 -0.82 14.86 6.53
N SER A 90 -0.07 15.81 7.11
CA SER A 90 -0.60 17.05 7.66
C SER A 90 -0.80 18.14 6.61
N GLY A 91 -0.01 18.11 5.51
CA GLY A 91 0.01 19.17 4.51
C GLY A 91 0.77 20.41 4.99
N GLU A 92 1.48 20.35 6.11
CA GLU A 92 2.29 21.46 6.62
C GLU A 92 3.45 21.77 5.68
N VAL A 93 3.61 23.04 5.30
CA VAL A 93 4.71 23.54 4.48
C VAL A 93 5.75 24.18 5.39
N GLU A 94 7.02 23.83 5.22
CA GLU A 94 8.10 24.53 5.94
C GLU A 94 8.09 26.02 5.66
N GLU A 95 8.24 26.80 6.72
CA GLU A 95 8.25 28.28 6.59
C GLU A 95 9.34 28.77 5.63
N GLU A 96 10.47 28.06 5.52
CA GLU A 96 11.59 28.38 4.62
C GLU A 96 11.20 28.33 3.15
N TYR A 97 10.25 27.48 2.76
CA TYR A 97 9.73 27.37 1.39
C TYR A 97 8.53 28.28 1.12
N MET A 98 8.04 28.99 2.15
CA MET A 98 6.99 29.97 1.95
C MET A 98 7.59 31.28 1.48
N TYR A 99 7.22 31.71 0.27
CA TYR A 99 7.55 33.08 -0.17
C TYR A 99 7.00 34.09 0.82
N TYR A 100 7.87 34.91 1.40
CA TYR A 100 7.54 35.94 2.41
C TYR A 100 6.32 36.79 2.02
N PHE A 101 6.16 37.12 0.74
CA PHE A 101 5.05 37.94 0.22
C PHE A 101 3.74 37.16 -0.01
N LYS A 102 3.73 35.82 0.15
CA LYS A 102 2.53 34.99 0.07
C LYS A 102 2.09 34.45 1.43
N LYS A 103 2.77 34.80 2.50
CA LYS A 103 2.36 34.48 3.85
C LYS A 103 1.03 35.21 4.10
N ASN A 104 -0.07 34.46 4.11
CA ASN A 104 -1.34 35.03 4.56
C ASN A 104 -1.16 35.35 6.05
N LEU A 105 -1.27 36.63 6.39
CA LEU A 105 -1.34 37.01 7.79
C LEU A 105 -2.51 36.27 8.42
N PRO A 106 -2.37 35.74 9.64
CA PRO A 106 -3.48 35.07 10.33
C PRO A 106 -4.60 36.10 10.49
N THR A 107 -5.61 36.00 9.68
CA THR A 107 -6.83 36.80 9.78
C THR A 107 -7.88 35.94 10.47
N PRO A 108 -8.76 36.51 11.29
CA PRO A 108 -9.85 35.78 11.91
C PRO A 108 -10.97 35.46 10.90
N GLU A 109 -10.65 35.33 9.62
CA GLU A 109 -11.59 35.04 8.55
C GLU A 109 -12.00 33.57 8.59
N PHE A 110 -13.25 33.34 8.91
CA PHE A 110 -13.85 31.99 8.88
C PHE A 110 -14.15 31.52 7.46
N LEU A 111 -14.29 32.43 6.49
CA LEU A 111 -14.60 32.14 5.10
C LEU A 111 -13.91 33.15 4.18
N ASN A 112 -13.07 32.67 3.27
CA ASN A 112 -12.43 33.50 2.25
C ASN A 112 -12.97 33.13 0.86
N ILE A 113 -13.72 34.05 0.24
CA ILE A 113 -14.27 33.85 -1.12
C ILE A 113 -13.38 34.62 -2.11
N ARG A 114 -12.57 33.92 -2.89
CA ARG A 114 -11.79 34.50 -3.99
C ARG A 114 -12.64 34.65 -5.23
N LEU A 115 -12.94 35.89 -5.61
CA LEU A 115 -13.58 36.22 -6.90
C LEU A 115 -12.48 36.51 -7.93
N SER A 116 -12.39 35.71 -8.99
CA SER A 116 -11.47 35.97 -10.11
C SER A 116 -12.27 36.55 -11.29
N PHE A 117 -11.91 37.75 -11.71
CA PHE A 117 -12.53 38.47 -12.83
C PHE A 117 -11.78 38.31 -14.16
N ARG A 118 -10.94 37.29 -14.31
CA ARG A 118 -10.29 36.97 -15.59
C ARG A 118 -11.21 36.11 -16.45
N ASP A 119 -11.56 36.66 -17.61
CA ASP A 119 -12.36 36.05 -18.69
C ASP A 119 -13.79 35.65 -18.35
N SER A 120 -14.71 36.59 -18.70
CA SER A 120 -16.18 36.42 -18.76
C SER A 120 -16.82 35.72 -17.56
N LEU A 121 -17.36 36.53 -16.64
CA LEU A 121 -18.43 36.29 -15.63
C LEU A 121 -18.84 34.81 -15.31
N LYS A 122 -17.92 33.90 -15.30
CA LYS A 122 -18.12 32.56 -14.72
C LYS A 122 -17.66 32.60 -13.28
N ILE A 123 -18.52 33.06 -12.40
CA ILE A 123 -18.38 32.86 -10.96
C ILE A 123 -18.42 31.35 -10.75
N LYS A 124 -17.24 30.73 -10.51
CA LYS A 124 -17.19 29.39 -9.94
C LYS A 124 -17.16 29.55 -8.44
N PRO A 125 -18.27 29.42 -7.74
CA PRO A 125 -18.29 29.48 -6.29
C PRO A 125 -17.62 28.20 -5.77
N GLN A 126 -16.35 28.26 -5.42
CA GLN A 126 -15.69 27.19 -4.72
C GLN A 126 -15.96 27.38 -3.23
N PHE A 127 -17.14 26.99 -2.79
CA PHE A 127 -17.60 27.17 -1.40
C PHE A 127 -16.96 26.17 -0.43
N LEU A 128 -16.44 25.05 -0.94
CA LEU A 128 -15.80 24.02 -0.12
C LEU A 128 -14.41 23.71 -0.66
N PRO A 129 -13.41 23.54 0.20
CA PRO A 129 -12.11 23.02 -0.22
C PRO A 129 -12.30 21.63 -0.84
N SER A 130 -11.55 21.32 -1.89
CA SER A 130 -11.60 20.02 -2.56
C SER A 130 -10.99 18.90 -1.71
N SER A 131 -10.22 19.24 -0.69
CA SER A 131 -9.59 18.34 0.26
C SER A 131 -9.18 19.10 1.52
N VAL A 132 -9.09 18.38 2.64
CA VAL A 132 -8.63 18.92 3.94
C VAL A 132 -7.12 19.12 3.91
N VAL A 133 -6.39 18.17 3.31
CA VAL A 133 -4.92 18.20 3.22
C VAL A 133 -4.50 18.85 1.88
N ASP A 134 -3.57 19.81 1.93
CA ASP A 134 -2.98 20.38 0.73
C ASP A 134 -2.13 19.30 0.00
N PRO A 135 -2.40 19.00 -1.26
CA PRO A 135 -1.73 17.92 -1.96
C PRO A 135 -0.29 18.24 -2.38
N VAL A 136 0.13 19.50 -2.33
CA VAL A 136 1.42 19.94 -2.91
C VAL A 136 2.60 19.22 -2.26
N GLN A 137 2.67 19.20 -0.94
CA GLN A 137 3.76 18.54 -0.22
C GLN A 137 3.79 17.05 -0.49
N MET A 138 2.64 16.41 -0.39
CA MET A 138 2.50 14.98 -0.65
C MET A 138 2.92 14.62 -2.07
N ASN A 139 2.48 15.38 -3.08
CA ASN A 139 2.83 15.12 -4.47
C ASN A 139 4.33 15.24 -4.72
N LEU A 140 4.98 16.28 -4.17
CA LEU A 140 6.44 16.47 -4.30
C LEU A 140 7.21 15.29 -3.70
N VAL A 141 6.81 14.86 -2.53
CA VAL A 141 7.45 13.73 -1.86
C VAL A 141 7.22 12.42 -2.58
N PHE A 142 6.02 12.17 -3.09
CA PHE A 142 5.77 10.95 -3.87
C PHE A 142 6.62 10.91 -5.15
N ILE A 143 6.83 12.05 -5.80
CA ILE A 143 7.76 12.14 -6.93
C ILE A 143 9.18 11.79 -6.46
N ASP A 144 9.70 12.41 -5.42
CA ASP A 144 11.08 12.18 -4.95
C ASP A 144 11.28 10.72 -4.49
N LEU A 145 10.34 10.19 -3.72
CA LEU A 145 10.41 8.84 -3.15
C LEU A 145 10.35 7.74 -4.22
N TYR A 146 9.49 7.90 -5.23
CA TYR A 146 9.17 6.84 -6.18
C TYR A 146 9.87 6.96 -7.55
N ALA A 147 10.38 8.16 -7.91
CA ALA A 147 10.93 8.40 -9.26
C ALA A 147 12.05 7.44 -9.64
N ARG A 148 13.00 7.18 -8.72
CA ARG A 148 14.11 6.26 -8.98
C ARG A 148 13.64 4.82 -9.19
N ALA A 149 12.68 4.37 -8.41
CA ALA A 149 12.11 3.03 -8.55
C ALA A 149 11.32 2.89 -9.85
N THR A 150 10.51 3.91 -10.20
CA THR A 150 9.80 3.98 -11.49
C THR A 150 10.76 3.91 -12.66
N ALA A 151 11.86 4.67 -12.62
CA ALA A 151 12.87 4.65 -13.68
C ALA A 151 13.60 3.30 -13.75
N ALA A 152 13.97 2.71 -12.62
CA ALA A 152 14.67 1.42 -12.55
C ALA A 152 13.83 0.26 -13.09
N CYS A 153 12.51 0.25 -12.82
CA CYS A 153 11.62 -0.77 -13.35
C CYS A 153 11.08 -0.45 -14.76
N GLY A 154 11.38 0.74 -15.30
CA GLY A 154 10.85 1.19 -16.59
C GLY A 154 9.33 1.31 -16.60
N GLY A 155 8.74 1.63 -15.47
CA GLY A 155 7.29 1.72 -15.30
C GLY A 155 6.54 0.38 -15.33
N ASP A 156 7.24 -0.75 -15.24
CA ASP A 156 6.67 -2.10 -15.18
C ASP A 156 6.83 -2.66 -13.75
N PHE A 157 5.73 -2.74 -13.00
CA PHE A 157 5.77 -3.12 -11.59
C PHE A 157 6.13 -4.59 -11.35
N ASP A 158 6.17 -5.42 -12.41
CA ASP A 158 6.72 -6.79 -12.34
C ASP A 158 8.24 -6.81 -12.23
N LYS A 159 8.91 -5.70 -12.58
CA LYS A 159 10.37 -5.54 -12.50
C LYS A 159 10.84 -4.86 -11.22
N LEU A 160 9.95 -4.54 -10.30
CA LEU A 160 10.34 -4.11 -8.96
C LEU A 160 11.08 -5.23 -8.22
N PHE A 161 11.74 -4.90 -7.12
CA PHE A 161 12.39 -5.91 -6.26
C PHE A 161 11.47 -7.06 -5.89
N ILE A 162 10.21 -6.76 -5.61
CA ILE A 162 9.08 -7.70 -5.52
C ILE A 162 7.99 -7.22 -6.47
N PRO A 163 7.48 -8.05 -7.40
CA PRO A 163 6.34 -7.70 -8.24
C PRO A 163 5.15 -7.21 -7.42
N PHE A 164 4.56 -6.11 -7.87
CA PHE A 164 3.61 -5.36 -7.06
C PHE A 164 2.36 -4.95 -7.85
N ARG A 165 1.22 -4.94 -7.15
CA ARG A 165 -0.02 -4.30 -7.60
C ARG A 165 -0.59 -3.44 -6.49
N CYS A 166 -1.15 -2.30 -6.84
CA CYS A 166 -2.03 -1.57 -5.96
C CYS A 166 -3.37 -1.27 -6.62
N VAL A 167 -4.36 -1.01 -5.79
CA VAL A 167 -5.73 -0.78 -6.26
C VAL A 167 -6.13 0.64 -5.93
N ALA A 168 -6.67 1.33 -6.94
CA ALA A 168 -7.41 2.59 -6.80
C ALA A 168 -8.87 2.37 -7.20
N SER A 169 -9.68 3.42 -7.15
CA SER A 169 -11.11 3.37 -7.48
C SER A 169 -11.47 4.36 -8.59
N ASP A 170 -12.10 3.84 -9.63
CA ASP A 170 -12.79 4.63 -10.64
C ASP A 170 -14.26 4.82 -10.20
N VAL A 171 -14.54 5.93 -9.55
CA VAL A 171 -15.87 6.19 -8.98
C VAL A 171 -16.92 6.50 -10.05
N TYR A 172 -16.49 6.95 -11.24
CA TYR A 172 -17.42 7.19 -12.35
C TYR A 172 -17.98 5.88 -12.91
N ASN A 173 -17.09 4.92 -13.21
CA ASN A 173 -17.47 3.60 -13.72
C ASN A 173 -17.78 2.59 -12.61
N LYS A 174 -17.66 2.98 -11.33
CA LYS A 174 -17.95 2.14 -10.14
C LYS A 174 -17.19 0.81 -10.12
N LYS A 175 -15.89 0.87 -10.38
CA LYS A 175 -15.02 -0.31 -10.42
C LYS A 175 -13.67 -0.04 -9.78
N GLN A 176 -13.00 -1.12 -9.38
CA GLN A 176 -11.60 -1.06 -9.01
C GLN A 176 -10.72 -0.74 -10.22
N LEU A 177 -9.62 -0.06 -9.98
CA LEU A 177 -8.57 0.24 -10.94
C LEU A 177 -7.28 -0.42 -10.48
N VAL A 178 -6.89 -1.50 -11.13
CA VAL A 178 -5.67 -2.25 -10.78
C VAL A 178 -4.47 -1.61 -11.47
N MET A 179 -3.53 -1.13 -10.66
CA MET A 179 -2.31 -0.46 -11.11
C MET A 179 -1.16 -1.45 -11.14
N LYS A 180 -0.58 -1.66 -12.32
CA LYS A 180 0.52 -2.61 -12.58
C LYS A 180 1.65 -2.05 -13.43
N ARG A 181 1.49 -0.83 -13.90
CA ARG A 181 2.47 -0.11 -14.74
C ARG A 181 2.21 1.39 -14.71
N GLY A 182 3.17 2.16 -15.18
CA GLY A 182 3.15 3.62 -15.21
C GLY A 182 4.05 4.21 -14.14
N ASP A 183 3.73 5.40 -13.67
CA ASP A 183 4.42 6.00 -12.53
C ASP A 183 3.97 5.34 -11.22
N LEU A 184 4.93 4.81 -10.45
CA LEU A 184 4.64 4.11 -9.20
C LEU A 184 4.14 5.07 -8.13
N GLY A 185 4.66 6.30 -8.09
CA GLY A 185 4.22 7.34 -7.16
C GLY A 185 2.77 7.72 -7.40
N ASP A 186 2.39 7.96 -8.65
CA ASP A 186 1.01 8.26 -9.02
C ASP A 186 0.07 7.09 -8.69
N ALA A 187 0.48 5.86 -8.97
CA ALA A 187 -0.31 4.67 -8.67
C ALA A 187 -0.59 4.54 -7.16
N VAL A 188 0.45 4.67 -6.32
CA VAL A 188 0.29 4.61 -4.85
C VAL A 188 -0.48 5.82 -4.33
N ARG A 189 -0.22 7.00 -4.90
CA ARG A 189 -0.93 8.24 -4.56
C ARG A 189 -2.43 8.14 -4.87
N ALA A 190 -2.81 7.53 -6.00
CA ALA A 190 -4.21 7.25 -6.33
C ALA A 190 -4.83 6.31 -5.31
N SER A 191 -4.13 5.20 -5.00
CA SER A 191 -4.61 4.17 -4.07
C SER A 191 -4.93 4.70 -2.67
N MET A 192 -4.31 5.80 -2.24
CA MET A 192 -4.52 6.41 -0.92
C MET A 192 -5.36 7.70 -0.94
N SER A 193 -5.93 8.08 -2.08
CA SER A 193 -6.71 9.32 -2.23
C SER A 193 -8.11 9.21 -1.62
N PHE A 194 -8.17 9.08 -0.28
CA PHE A 194 -9.44 9.00 0.43
C PHE A 194 -10.28 10.27 0.24
N PRO A 195 -11.56 10.15 -0.15
CA PRO A 195 -12.42 11.29 -0.42
C PRO A 195 -12.46 12.30 0.74
N PHE A 196 -12.48 13.58 0.40
CA PHE A 196 -12.44 14.74 1.31
C PHE A 196 -11.11 14.93 2.06
N MET A 197 -10.38 13.89 2.42
CA MET A 197 -9.07 14.01 3.07
C MET A 197 -7.99 14.43 2.07
N PHE A 198 -7.88 13.69 0.97
CA PHE A 198 -6.87 13.91 -0.04
C PHE A 198 -7.51 14.19 -1.41
N LYS A 199 -6.90 15.11 -2.14
CA LYS A 199 -7.33 15.40 -3.50
C LYS A 199 -7.08 14.18 -4.40
N PRO A 200 -8.09 13.72 -5.18
CA PRO A 200 -7.89 12.66 -6.16
C PRO A 200 -6.91 13.08 -7.25
N ILE A 201 -6.33 12.11 -7.93
CA ILE A 201 -5.46 12.35 -9.08
C ILE A 201 -6.03 11.74 -10.34
N GLU A 202 -5.64 12.29 -11.49
CA GLU A 202 -6.04 11.76 -12.79
C GLU A 202 -4.98 10.81 -13.31
N ILE A 203 -5.37 9.56 -13.63
CA ILE A 203 -4.53 8.54 -14.24
C ILE A 203 -5.24 8.04 -15.50
N ASP A 204 -4.59 8.16 -16.65
CA ASP A 204 -5.15 7.74 -17.95
C ASP A 204 -6.57 8.30 -18.19
N SER A 205 -6.78 9.59 -17.88
CA SER A 205 -8.08 10.29 -17.98
C SER A 205 -9.17 9.77 -17.02
N VAL A 206 -8.80 8.97 -16.02
CA VAL A 206 -9.68 8.52 -14.94
C VAL A 206 -9.34 9.27 -13.66
N LEU A 207 -10.34 9.91 -13.05
CA LEU A 207 -10.19 10.52 -11.74
C LEU A 207 -10.22 9.43 -10.68
N ALA A 208 -9.01 9.10 -10.17
CA ALA A 208 -8.78 7.98 -9.29
C ALA A 208 -8.85 8.39 -7.81
N TYR A 209 -9.55 7.58 -7.04
CA TYR A 209 -9.71 7.69 -5.58
C TYR A 209 -9.16 6.47 -4.87
N ASP A 210 -9.16 6.51 -3.53
CA ASP A 210 -8.72 5.41 -2.67
C ASP A 210 -9.36 4.08 -3.07
N GLY A 211 -8.52 3.05 -3.21
CA GLY A 211 -8.96 1.72 -3.61
C GLY A 211 -9.92 1.06 -2.63
N GLY A 212 -9.87 1.48 -1.36
CA GLY A 212 -10.76 0.97 -0.32
C GLY A 212 -12.24 1.19 -0.59
N ILE A 213 -12.60 2.09 -1.51
CA ILE A 213 -14.00 2.29 -1.91
C ILE A 213 -14.60 1.01 -2.51
N TYR A 214 -13.85 0.30 -3.37
CA TYR A 214 -14.35 -0.90 -4.07
C TYR A 214 -13.61 -2.18 -3.70
N ASN A 215 -12.33 -2.12 -3.34
CA ASN A 215 -11.53 -3.28 -2.99
C ASN A 215 -10.45 -2.94 -1.95
N ASN A 216 -10.82 -3.04 -0.69
CA ASN A 216 -9.91 -2.72 0.40
C ASN A 216 -8.93 -3.87 0.77
N PHE A 217 -9.11 -5.06 0.19
CA PHE A 217 -8.26 -6.22 0.44
C PHE A 217 -8.11 -7.06 -0.84
N PRO A 218 -7.17 -6.69 -1.74
CA PRO A 218 -7.12 -7.14 -3.12
C PRO A 218 -6.58 -8.57 -3.29
N THR A 219 -7.28 -9.56 -2.71
CA THR A 219 -6.98 -10.98 -2.86
C THR A 219 -7.32 -11.51 -4.24
N ASP A 220 -8.38 -10.98 -4.87
CA ASP A 220 -8.74 -11.24 -6.25
C ASP A 220 -7.61 -10.84 -7.21
N VAL A 221 -7.05 -9.63 -7.04
CA VAL A 221 -5.91 -9.16 -7.83
C VAL A 221 -4.67 -10.06 -7.63
N MET A 222 -4.43 -10.51 -6.40
CA MET A 222 -3.33 -11.44 -6.11
C MET A 222 -3.52 -12.77 -6.84
N ARG A 223 -4.74 -13.31 -6.85
CA ARG A 223 -5.06 -14.56 -7.56
C ARG A 223 -4.94 -14.40 -9.07
N ASP A 224 -5.55 -13.34 -9.60
CA ASP A 224 -5.71 -13.17 -11.05
C ASP A 224 -4.42 -12.78 -11.77
N ASP A 225 -3.58 -11.93 -11.14
CA ASP A 225 -2.34 -11.43 -11.77
C ASP A 225 -1.12 -12.30 -11.45
N PHE A 226 -1.05 -12.94 -10.28
CA PHE A 226 0.18 -13.59 -9.81
C PHE A 226 0.06 -15.10 -9.59
N HIS A 227 -1.14 -15.63 -9.39
CA HIS A 227 -1.38 -17.08 -9.16
C HIS A 227 -0.41 -17.69 -8.13
N PRO A 228 -0.30 -17.15 -6.90
CA PRO A 228 0.58 -17.70 -5.87
C PRO A 228 0.08 -19.06 -5.39
N ASP A 229 0.99 -19.91 -4.89
CA ASP A 229 0.62 -21.20 -4.28
C ASP A 229 -0.01 -21.02 -2.90
N ILE A 230 0.32 -19.93 -2.21
CA ILE A 230 -0.24 -19.57 -0.91
C ILE A 230 -0.27 -18.04 -0.72
N ILE A 231 -1.31 -17.56 -0.05
CA ILE A 231 -1.50 -16.15 0.24
C ILE A 231 -1.39 -15.92 1.75
N ILE A 232 -0.60 -14.93 2.14
CA ILE A 232 -0.61 -14.34 3.49
C ILE A 232 -1.40 -13.04 3.40
N GLY A 233 -2.52 -12.97 4.10
CA GLY A 233 -3.36 -11.78 4.15
C GLY A 233 -3.19 -11.02 5.46
N SER A 234 -3.06 -9.70 5.38
CA SER A 234 -3.05 -8.80 6.53
C SER A 234 -4.22 -7.84 6.46
N VAL A 235 -5.14 -7.96 7.40
CA VAL A 235 -6.38 -7.18 7.48
C VAL A 235 -6.36 -6.30 8.71
N VAL A 236 -6.15 -5.00 8.52
CA VAL A 236 -6.12 -3.97 9.60
C VAL A 236 -7.37 -3.08 9.61
N ALA A 237 -8.29 -3.30 8.68
CA ALA A 237 -9.56 -2.61 8.59
C ALA A 237 -10.72 -3.56 8.82
N THR A 238 -11.88 -3.01 9.09
CA THR A 238 -13.16 -3.71 9.13
C THR A 238 -14.14 -3.03 8.20
N ASN A 239 -15.17 -3.74 7.77
CA ASN A 239 -16.26 -3.10 7.05
C ASN A 239 -16.90 -1.99 7.91
N PRO A 240 -17.35 -0.88 7.31
CA PRO A 240 -18.01 0.18 8.03
C PRO A 240 -19.15 -0.35 8.91
N THR A 241 -19.17 0.07 10.14
CA THR A 241 -20.27 -0.20 11.09
C THR A 241 -21.34 0.89 10.99
N LYS A 242 -22.42 0.77 11.75
CA LYS A 242 -23.45 1.82 11.79
C LYS A 242 -22.82 3.20 12.05
N PRO A 243 -23.09 4.20 11.17
CA PRO A 243 -22.48 5.52 11.32
C PRO A 243 -22.88 6.20 12.64
N LYS A 244 -21.95 6.94 13.21
CA LYS A 244 -22.17 7.70 14.43
C LYS A 244 -22.62 9.12 14.07
N GLU A 245 -23.59 9.66 14.80
CA GLU A 245 -24.20 10.96 14.52
C GLU A 245 -23.19 12.12 14.50
N ASN A 246 -22.20 12.08 15.42
CA ASN A 246 -21.20 13.14 15.60
C ASN A 246 -19.83 12.79 14.98
N ASP A 247 -19.76 11.79 14.10
CA ASP A 247 -18.53 11.36 13.45
C ASP A 247 -18.69 11.42 11.92
N LEU A 248 -18.32 12.57 11.35
CA LEU A 248 -18.43 12.84 9.92
C LEU A 248 -17.65 11.81 9.09
N MET A 249 -16.47 11.36 9.57
CA MET A 249 -15.67 10.38 8.85
C MET A 249 -16.38 9.04 8.75
N SER A 250 -16.94 8.56 9.86
CA SER A 250 -17.77 7.35 9.91
C SER A 250 -18.98 7.43 8.96
N GLN A 251 -19.61 8.62 8.84
CA GLN A 251 -20.71 8.83 7.90
C GLN A 251 -20.25 8.76 6.45
N ILE A 252 -19.13 9.41 6.13
CA ILE A 252 -18.51 9.38 4.79
C ILE A 252 -18.12 7.96 4.40
N GLU A 253 -17.44 7.23 5.29
CA GLU A 253 -17.09 5.82 5.05
C GLU A 253 -18.31 4.99 4.69
N ASN A 254 -19.39 5.14 5.44
CA ASN A 254 -20.64 4.43 5.16
C ASN A 254 -21.31 4.81 3.82
N MET A 255 -21.09 6.04 3.36
CA MET A 255 -21.67 6.52 2.09
C MET A 255 -20.87 6.07 0.87
N VAL A 256 -19.54 5.96 0.99
CA VAL A 256 -18.67 5.75 -0.18
C VAL A 256 -18.06 4.36 -0.24
N MET A 257 -17.75 3.74 0.90
CA MET A 257 -17.07 2.44 0.92
C MET A 257 -18.05 1.28 0.74
N GLN A 258 -17.70 0.37 -0.15
CA GLN A 258 -18.41 -0.89 -0.29
C GLN A 258 -17.92 -1.92 0.71
N LYS A 259 -18.74 -2.96 0.94
CA LYS A 259 -18.32 -4.08 1.77
C LYS A 259 -17.22 -4.87 1.07
N THR A 260 -16.13 -5.08 1.76
CA THR A 260 -14.99 -5.89 1.31
C THR A 260 -15.09 -7.29 1.93
N ASP A 261 -14.80 -8.31 1.13
CA ASP A 261 -14.56 -9.67 1.65
C ASP A 261 -13.11 -9.75 2.14
N TYR A 262 -12.94 -9.83 3.46
CA TYR A 262 -11.64 -9.95 4.11
C TYR A 262 -11.22 -11.40 4.35
N SER A 263 -11.86 -12.37 3.73
CA SER A 263 -11.55 -13.79 3.90
C SER A 263 -10.57 -14.29 2.83
N ILE A 264 -9.79 -15.29 3.21
CA ILE A 264 -9.04 -16.15 2.31
C ILE A 264 -9.42 -17.59 2.71
N PRO A 265 -9.85 -18.44 1.76
CA PRO A 265 -10.10 -19.85 2.06
C PRO A 265 -8.87 -20.52 2.68
N ASP A 266 -9.08 -21.40 3.65
CA ASP A 266 -7.97 -22.12 4.31
C ASP A 266 -7.11 -22.91 3.34
N SER A 267 -7.66 -23.35 2.21
CA SER A 267 -6.91 -24.03 1.15
C SER A 267 -5.91 -23.12 0.42
N GLU A 268 -6.16 -21.81 0.39
CA GLU A 268 -5.40 -20.84 -0.39
C GLU A 268 -4.43 -20.02 0.45
N GLY A 269 -4.69 -19.85 1.75
CA GLY A 269 -3.84 -18.95 2.52
C GLY A 269 -4.12 -18.85 4.01
N ILE A 270 -3.48 -17.86 4.61
CA ILE A 270 -3.58 -17.52 6.04
C ILE A 270 -3.96 -16.05 6.14
N VAL A 271 -4.98 -15.73 6.95
CA VAL A 271 -5.39 -14.35 7.21
C VAL A 271 -5.04 -13.96 8.63
N MET A 272 -4.37 -12.83 8.79
CA MET A 272 -4.16 -12.15 10.06
C MET A 272 -5.09 -10.96 10.14
N THR A 273 -6.11 -11.05 10.99
CA THR A 273 -7.06 -9.98 11.21
C THR A 273 -6.74 -9.26 12.53
N PHE A 274 -6.71 -7.94 12.47
CA PHE A 274 -6.47 -7.06 13.58
C PHE A 274 -7.71 -6.23 13.87
N LYS A 275 -8.00 -6.01 15.15
CA LYS A 275 -9.10 -5.15 15.61
C LYS A 275 -8.50 -4.05 16.47
N TYR A 276 -8.86 -2.83 16.17
CA TYR A 276 -8.42 -1.64 16.88
C TYR A 276 -9.65 -0.84 17.32
N ASP A 277 -9.82 -0.67 18.60
CA ASP A 277 -10.98 0.05 19.16
C ASP A 277 -10.69 1.55 19.32
N ASP A 278 -9.40 1.93 19.39
CA ASP A 278 -8.92 3.26 19.78
C ASP A 278 -7.89 3.87 18.82
N VAL A 279 -7.76 3.35 17.60
CA VAL A 279 -6.84 3.87 16.57
C VAL A 279 -7.63 4.57 15.48
N ASN A 280 -7.39 5.88 15.31
CA ASN A 280 -7.97 6.68 14.24
C ASN A 280 -7.16 6.56 12.95
N LEU A 281 -7.75 6.99 11.82
CA LEU A 281 -7.11 6.92 10.49
C LEU A 281 -5.79 7.70 10.39
N MET A 282 -5.60 8.74 11.22
CA MET A 282 -4.45 9.64 11.18
C MET A 282 -3.50 9.49 12.38
N ASP A 283 -3.64 8.45 13.20
CA ASP A 283 -2.82 8.22 14.40
C ASP A 283 -1.43 7.65 14.07
N PHE A 284 -0.74 8.26 13.11
CA PHE A 284 0.57 7.79 12.63
C PHE A 284 1.68 7.87 13.69
N GLN A 285 1.52 8.69 14.73
CA GLN A 285 2.44 8.77 15.86
C GLN A 285 2.53 7.45 16.67
N ARG A 286 1.55 6.55 16.52
CA ARG A 286 1.52 5.23 17.20
C ARG A 286 2.32 4.14 16.46
N ILE A 287 3.23 4.52 15.57
CA ILE A 287 3.96 3.58 14.71
C ILE A 287 4.65 2.45 15.49
N ASN A 288 5.30 2.74 16.62
CA ASN A 288 5.98 1.72 17.43
C ASN A 288 5.00 0.66 17.93
N GLU A 289 3.89 1.10 18.48
CA GLU A 289 2.85 0.22 19.01
C GLU A 289 2.23 -0.64 17.90
N LEU A 290 1.84 -0.01 16.79
CA LEU A 290 1.22 -0.71 15.67
C LEU A 290 2.18 -1.70 15.01
N HIS A 291 3.46 -1.34 14.87
CA HIS A 291 4.51 -2.26 14.44
C HIS A 291 4.58 -3.48 15.35
N ASP A 292 4.66 -3.28 16.67
CA ASP A 292 4.80 -4.36 17.65
C ASP A 292 3.57 -5.28 17.68
N ILE A 293 2.37 -4.73 17.50
CA ILE A 293 1.13 -5.51 17.35
C ILE A 293 1.27 -6.45 16.14
N GLY A 294 1.69 -5.93 14.99
CA GLY A 294 1.88 -6.72 13.76
C GLY A 294 2.94 -7.80 13.93
N TYR A 295 4.09 -7.43 14.48
CA TYR A 295 5.19 -8.34 14.74
C TYR A 295 4.79 -9.49 15.68
N ASN A 296 4.27 -9.15 16.84
CA ASN A 296 3.91 -10.14 17.87
C ASN A 296 2.78 -11.08 17.39
N ARG A 297 1.79 -10.56 16.68
CA ARG A 297 0.72 -11.39 16.12
C ARG A 297 1.26 -12.35 15.07
N THR A 298 2.14 -11.89 14.19
CA THR A 298 2.77 -12.76 13.18
C THR A 298 3.63 -13.83 13.83
N MET A 299 4.40 -13.47 14.86
CA MET A 299 5.20 -14.43 15.63
C MET A 299 4.33 -15.48 16.32
N SER A 300 3.17 -15.10 16.87
CA SER A 300 2.23 -16.06 17.48
C SER A 300 1.63 -17.06 16.48
N MET A 301 1.63 -16.72 15.20
CA MET A 301 1.14 -17.58 14.11
C MET A 301 2.27 -18.26 13.33
N MET A 302 3.53 -18.05 13.72
CA MET A 302 4.69 -18.45 12.91
C MET A 302 4.76 -19.97 12.69
N ASP A 303 4.40 -20.79 13.66
CA ASP A 303 4.36 -22.25 13.50
C ASP A 303 3.31 -22.66 12.44
N SER A 304 2.15 -22.05 12.46
CA SER A 304 1.11 -22.25 11.45
C SER A 304 1.58 -21.80 10.06
N ILE A 305 2.25 -20.65 9.97
CA ILE A 305 2.82 -20.14 8.72
C ILE A 305 3.89 -21.13 8.20
N LYS A 306 4.80 -21.57 9.07
CA LYS A 306 5.88 -22.49 8.71
C LYS A 306 5.38 -23.89 8.33
N SER A 307 4.27 -24.34 8.87
CA SER A 307 3.67 -25.63 8.50
C SER A 307 3.09 -25.64 7.09
N ARG A 308 2.72 -24.49 6.55
CA ARG A 308 2.10 -24.34 5.23
C ARG A 308 3.06 -23.83 4.16
N ILE A 309 4.05 -23.03 4.56
CA ILE A 309 5.07 -22.51 3.66
C ILE A 309 6.36 -23.25 3.96
N HIS A 310 6.77 -24.12 3.05
CA HIS A 310 7.94 -24.99 3.23
C HIS A 310 9.24 -24.36 2.70
N ARG A 311 9.12 -23.44 1.73
CA ARG A 311 10.26 -22.71 1.19
C ARG A 311 10.80 -21.71 2.22
N ARG A 312 12.12 -21.56 2.25
CA ARG A 312 12.80 -20.57 3.11
C ARG A 312 13.75 -19.73 2.26
N VAL A 313 13.84 -18.46 2.60
CA VAL A 313 14.78 -17.50 1.97
C VAL A 313 15.60 -16.86 3.07
N ASN A 314 16.91 -17.10 3.03
CA ASN A 314 17.82 -16.54 4.02
C ASN A 314 17.81 -15.01 3.99
N LEU A 315 17.76 -14.37 5.15
CA LEU A 315 17.72 -12.92 5.31
C LEU A 315 18.93 -12.22 4.65
N ASP A 316 20.13 -12.82 4.73
CA ASP A 316 21.31 -12.25 4.09
C ASP A 316 21.20 -12.26 2.56
N ASN A 317 20.57 -13.29 1.99
CA ASN A 317 20.28 -13.32 0.56
C ASN A 317 19.28 -12.22 0.18
N ILE A 318 18.28 -11.97 1.00
CA ILE A 318 17.32 -10.86 0.78
C ILE A 318 18.08 -9.53 0.82
N ARG A 319 18.92 -9.32 1.82
CA ARG A 319 19.75 -8.10 1.96
C ARG A 319 20.66 -7.89 0.74
N LEU A 320 21.33 -8.94 0.29
CA LEU A 320 22.21 -8.86 -0.89
C LEU A 320 21.41 -8.54 -2.16
N ARG A 321 20.30 -9.24 -2.40
CA ARG A 321 19.41 -8.95 -3.55
C ARG A 321 18.90 -7.52 -3.52
N ARG A 322 18.55 -7.00 -2.35
CA ARG A 322 18.09 -5.62 -2.14
C ARG A 322 19.19 -4.60 -2.49
N LEU A 323 20.43 -4.85 -2.07
CA LEU A 323 21.59 -4.01 -2.42
C LEU A 323 21.84 -4.01 -3.94
N VAL A 324 21.85 -5.20 -4.56
CA VAL A 324 22.01 -5.33 -6.01
C VAL A 324 20.89 -4.62 -6.77
N TYR A 325 19.64 -4.76 -6.32
CA TYR A 325 18.52 -4.06 -6.94
C TYR A 325 18.67 -2.53 -6.85
N LYS A 326 18.98 -2.02 -5.66
CA LYS A 326 19.18 -0.57 -5.44
C LYS A 326 20.41 -0.01 -6.19
N SER A 327 21.44 -0.84 -6.46
CA SER A 327 22.59 -0.39 -7.26
C SER A 327 22.25 -0.10 -8.72
N ASN A 328 21.11 -0.58 -9.21
CA ASN A 328 20.61 -0.29 -10.56
C ASN A 328 19.73 0.98 -10.61
N TYR A 329 19.55 1.67 -9.51
CA TYR A 329 18.83 2.95 -9.49
C TYR A 329 19.65 4.02 -10.22
N PRO A 330 19.01 4.79 -11.11
CA PRO A 330 19.66 5.87 -11.86
C PRO A 330 20.09 7.03 -10.94
#